data_3a9fe02c1419e12796a6863c726f66b0
#
_entry.id   3a9fe02c1419e12796a6863c726f66b0
#
_cell.length_a   1.000
_cell.length_b   1.000
_cell.length_c   1.000
_cell.angle_alpha   90.00
_cell.angle_beta   90.00
_cell.angle_gamma   90.00
#
_symmetry.space_group_name_H-M   'P 1'
#
loop_
_entity.id
_entity.type
_entity.pdbx_description
1 polymer ?
#
loop_
_entity_poly.entity_id
_entity_poly.type
_entity_poly.pdbx_seq_one_letter_code
_entity_poly.pdbx_strand_id
1 'polypeptide(L)'
;MKKRREIITAVLAVSVAVTMMAGCGKKDADDTAKTPTLNVESVASTPAESSAAETSTEAETLSGDMYRSELTNEPISTDLKDQRPIAVMIDNESTALPHYGTADADVVYELMNSTLNGRITRLMCVVKDWEKIEQMGSIRSTRPTNIPLASEWNAVLCHDGGPFYIDDYLSRDYAAHFSGTFSRVNNGKSREFTEYIVTGDLDKNFKSSKYSTTYNDYYPGAHYQFADDEVDLSKSYDNSSE
;
A
#
# COMPACT_ATOMS: atom_id res chain seq x y z
N MET A 1 -12.79 63.89 -13.71
CA MET A 1 -13.12 63.26 -14.99
C MET A 1 -13.02 61.73 -14.82
N LYS A 2 -14.17 61.03 -14.76
CA LYS A 2 -14.24 59.59 -14.60
C LYS A 2 -14.37 58.96 -15.98
N LYS A 3 -13.40 58.12 -16.41
CA LYS A 3 -13.52 57.28 -17.59
C LYS A 3 -14.08 55.89 -17.15
N ARG A 4 -15.32 55.60 -17.55
CA ARG A 4 -15.93 54.29 -17.49
C ARG A 4 -15.32 53.41 -18.62
N ARG A 5 -14.84 52.22 -18.30
CA ARG A 5 -14.51 51.18 -19.25
C ARG A 5 -15.70 50.21 -19.30
N GLU A 6 -16.33 50.12 -20.45
CA GLU A 6 -17.37 49.15 -20.74
C GLU A 6 -16.71 47.80 -21.08
N ILE A 7 -17.18 46.75 -20.42
CA ILE A 7 -16.78 45.37 -20.70
C ILE A 7 -17.81 44.80 -21.67
N ILE A 8 -17.39 44.49 -22.89
CA ILE A 8 -18.21 43.82 -23.91
C ILE A 8 -18.12 42.31 -23.64
N THR A 9 -19.26 41.72 -23.28
CA THR A 9 -19.43 40.29 -23.13
C THR A 9 -19.86 39.70 -24.47
N ALA A 10 -19.00 38.94 -25.13
CA ALA A 10 -19.34 38.17 -26.32
C ALA A 10 -19.87 36.78 -25.90
N VAL A 11 -21.14 36.54 -26.17
CA VAL A 11 -21.80 35.23 -26.02
C VAL A 11 -21.65 34.48 -27.34
N LEU A 12 -20.91 33.35 -27.30
CA LEU A 12 -20.78 32.45 -28.45
C LEU A 12 -21.75 31.28 -28.25
N ALA A 13 -22.83 31.25 -29.03
CA ALA A 13 -23.76 30.12 -29.07
C ALA A 13 -23.23 29.06 -30.04
N VAL A 14 -22.95 27.86 -29.53
CA VAL A 14 -22.59 26.68 -30.32
C VAL A 14 -23.82 25.79 -30.45
N SER A 15 -24.38 25.71 -31.66
CA SER A 15 -25.49 24.82 -32.03
C SER A 15 -24.92 23.41 -32.33
N VAL A 16 -25.33 22.39 -31.57
CA VAL A 16 -25.03 20.98 -31.85
C VAL A 16 -26.20 20.40 -32.63
N ALA A 17 -25.96 20.03 -33.89
CA ALA A 17 -26.91 19.29 -34.72
C ALA A 17 -26.81 17.77 -34.36
N VAL A 18 -27.93 17.20 -33.91
CA VAL A 18 -28.11 15.77 -33.71
C VAL A 18 -28.59 15.15 -35.00
N THR A 19 -27.77 14.31 -35.63
CA THR A 19 -28.19 13.43 -36.75
C THR A 19 -28.53 12.05 -36.19
N MET A 20 -29.82 11.71 -36.16
CA MET A 20 -30.30 10.33 -35.97
C MET A 20 -30.16 9.57 -37.29
N MET A 21 -29.44 8.46 -37.27
CA MET A 21 -29.57 7.41 -38.27
C MET A 21 -30.12 6.14 -37.62
N ALA A 22 -31.36 5.83 -37.97
CA ALA A 22 -31.99 4.56 -37.71
C ALA A 22 -31.46 3.52 -38.71
N GLY A 23 -30.88 2.45 -38.21
CA GLY A 23 -30.47 1.28 -38.98
C GLY A 23 -31.08 0.02 -38.36
N CYS A 24 -32.17 -0.47 -38.96
CA CYS A 24 -32.81 -1.73 -38.63
C CYS A 24 -32.04 -2.87 -39.30
N GLY A 25 -31.56 -3.84 -38.56
CA GLY A 25 -30.93 -5.06 -39.09
C GLY A 25 -31.09 -6.20 -38.10
N LYS A 26 -32.10 -7.04 -38.28
CA LYS A 26 -32.23 -8.36 -37.66
C LYS A 26 -31.14 -9.29 -38.20
N LYS A 27 -30.44 -9.98 -37.34
CA LYS A 27 -29.91 -11.32 -37.61
C LYS A 27 -29.79 -12.08 -36.30
N ASP A 28 -30.49 -13.20 -36.24
CA ASP A 28 -30.33 -14.27 -35.27
C ASP A 28 -28.95 -14.91 -35.42
N ALA A 29 -28.24 -15.07 -34.31
CA ALA A 29 -27.18 -16.04 -34.20
C ALA A 29 -26.97 -16.41 -32.71
N ASP A 30 -27.34 -17.61 -32.42
CA ASP A 30 -26.95 -18.42 -31.28
C ASP A 30 -25.43 -18.39 -31.10
N ASP A 31 -24.94 -17.90 -29.97
CA ASP A 31 -23.52 -18.02 -29.61
C ASP A 31 -23.43 -18.37 -28.13
N THR A 32 -23.38 -19.67 -27.91
CA THR A 32 -23.03 -20.32 -26.65
C THR A 32 -21.63 -19.90 -26.22
N ALA A 33 -21.56 -19.03 -25.24
CA ALA A 33 -20.30 -18.67 -24.57
C ALA A 33 -19.66 -19.92 -23.96
N LYS A 34 -18.60 -20.40 -24.59
CA LYS A 34 -17.71 -21.43 -24.04
C LYS A 34 -16.90 -20.83 -22.91
N THR A 35 -17.19 -21.28 -21.71
CA THR A 35 -16.33 -21.09 -20.53
C THR A 35 -14.96 -21.74 -20.80
N PRO A 36 -13.83 -21.06 -20.66
CA PRO A 36 -12.53 -21.70 -20.78
C PRO A 36 -12.31 -22.61 -19.57
N THR A 37 -12.29 -23.93 -19.85
CA THR A 37 -11.90 -24.94 -18.88
C THR A 37 -10.37 -24.88 -18.76
N LEU A 38 -9.86 -24.51 -17.60
CA LEU A 38 -8.43 -24.67 -17.26
C LEU A 38 -8.15 -26.17 -17.10
N ASN A 39 -7.44 -26.74 -18.06
CA ASN A 39 -6.83 -28.06 -17.90
C ASN A 39 -5.63 -27.91 -16.95
N VAL A 40 -5.81 -28.33 -15.71
CA VAL A 40 -4.70 -28.58 -14.80
C VAL A 40 -4.16 -29.98 -15.13
N GLU A 41 -3.06 -30.03 -15.87
CA GLU A 41 -2.29 -31.28 -15.99
C GLU A 41 -1.72 -31.63 -14.62
N SER A 42 -2.22 -32.73 -14.08
CA SER A 42 -1.69 -33.36 -12.87
C SER A 42 -0.30 -33.90 -13.15
N VAL A 43 0.73 -33.17 -12.68
CA VAL A 43 2.09 -33.71 -12.61
C VAL A 43 2.14 -34.64 -11.40
N ALA A 44 2.17 -35.93 -11.67
CA ALA A 44 2.38 -36.97 -10.66
C ALA A 44 3.82 -36.79 -10.08
N SER A 45 3.91 -36.23 -8.89
CA SER A 45 5.15 -36.22 -8.10
C SER A 45 5.25 -37.52 -7.30
N THR A 46 6.31 -38.24 -7.56
CA THR A 46 6.78 -39.42 -6.79
C THR A 46 6.98 -39.03 -5.33
N PRO A 47 6.55 -39.86 -4.35
CA PRO A 47 6.81 -39.56 -2.94
C PRO A 47 8.29 -39.68 -2.66
N ALA A 48 8.96 -38.58 -2.35
CA ALA A 48 10.24 -38.62 -1.65
C ALA A 48 9.93 -38.91 -0.17
N GLU A 49 10.50 -39.97 0.37
CA GLU A 49 10.51 -40.25 1.79
C GLU A 49 11.11 -39.05 2.54
N SER A 50 10.25 -38.27 3.18
CA SER A 50 10.66 -37.25 4.14
C SER A 50 10.90 -37.96 5.47
N SER A 51 12.17 -38.11 5.83
CA SER A 51 12.61 -38.35 7.20
C SER A 51 11.98 -37.27 8.08
N ALA A 52 11.02 -37.65 8.92
CA ALA A 52 10.49 -36.78 9.95
C ALA A 52 11.62 -36.54 10.97
N ALA A 53 12.29 -35.40 10.83
CA ALA A 53 13.02 -34.81 11.93
C ALA A 53 11.96 -34.25 12.89
N GLU A 54 11.80 -34.90 14.04
CA GLU A 54 11.08 -34.34 15.18
C GLU A 54 11.83 -33.06 15.59
N THR A 55 11.40 -31.91 15.06
CA THR A 55 11.84 -30.61 15.57
C THR A 55 11.05 -30.37 16.86
N SER A 56 11.67 -30.74 17.99
CA SER A 56 11.23 -30.24 19.29
C SER A 56 11.30 -28.72 19.23
N THR A 57 10.16 -28.06 19.29
CA THR A 57 10.06 -26.61 19.42
C THR A 57 10.50 -26.24 20.83
N GLU A 58 11.82 -26.18 21.07
CA GLU A 58 12.32 -25.41 22.19
C GLU A 58 11.95 -23.97 21.93
N ALA A 59 11.21 -23.36 22.85
CA ALA A 59 10.94 -21.92 22.84
C ALA A 59 12.31 -21.22 22.75
N GLU A 60 12.64 -20.68 21.57
CA GLU A 60 13.90 -19.97 21.36
C GLU A 60 13.98 -18.83 22.37
N THR A 61 14.87 -19.00 23.34
CA THR A 61 15.18 -17.93 24.30
C THR A 61 15.88 -16.84 23.52
N LEU A 62 15.15 -15.73 23.25
CA LEU A 62 15.73 -14.57 22.59
C LEU A 62 16.96 -14.10 23.37
N SER A 63 18.02 -13.70 22.66
CA SER A 63 19.14 -13.01 23.29
C SER A 63 18.67 -11.70 23.91
N GLY A 64 19.33 -11.21 24.98
CA GLY A 64 18.86 -10.05 25.75
C GLY A 64 18.81 -8.73 24.97
N ASP A 65 19.35 -8.71 23.75
CA ASP A 65 19.37 -7.57 22.81
C ASP A 65 18.29 -7.69 21.70
N MET A 66 17.45 -8.74 21.76
CA MET A 66 16.39 -8.99 20.81
C MET A 66 15.01 -9.01 21.48
N TYR A 67 13.98 -8.64 20.73
CA TYR A 67 12.56 -8.81 21.11
C TYR A 67 11.75 -9.27 19.89
N ARG A 68 10.56 -9.81 20.11
CA ARG A 68 9.66 -10.17 19.01
C ARG A 68 8.92 -8.94 18.50
N SER A 69 9.07 -8.68 17.20
CA SER A 69 8.41 -7.56 16.53
C SER A 69 6.89 -7.62 16.70
N GLU A 70 6.28 -6.52 17.05
CA GLU A 70 4.83 -6.35 17.10
C GLU A 70 4.15 -6.40 15.72
N LEU A 71 4.93 -6.34 14.63
CA LEU A 71 4.44 -6.41 13.25
C LEU A 71 4.50 -7.84 12.68
N THR A 72 5.56 -8.61 12.98
CA THR A 72 5.85 -9.88 12.31
C THR A 72 6.03 -11.06 13.25
N ASN A 73 6.19 -10.81 14.55
CA ASN A 73 6.64 -11.79 15.55
C ASN A 73 8.08 -12.33 15.34
N GLU A 74 8.81 -11.78 14.37
CA GLU A 74 10.21 -12.11 14.14
C GLU A 74 11.12 -11.44 15.18
N PRO A 75 12.27 -12.07 15.56
CA PRO A 75 13.25 -11.45 16.43
C PRO A 75 13.90 -10.23 15.76
N ILE A 76 13.82 -9.07 16.41
CA ILE A 76 14.49 -7.84 15.98
C ILE A 76 15.20 -7.17 17.15
N SER A 77 16.12 -6.21 16.87
CA SER A 77 16.87 -5.51 17.92
C SER A 77 15.97 -4.76 18.90
N THR A 78 16.26 -4.84 20.19
CA THR A 78 15.57 -4.06 21.23
C THR A 78 15.72 -2.56 21.05
N ASP A 79 16.71 -2.08 20.31
CA ASP A 79 16.88 -0.67 19.97
C ASP A 79 15.69 -0.12 19.15
N LEU A 80 14.99 -1.00 18.42
CA LEU A 80 13.83 -0.66 17.61
C LEU A 80 12.51 -0.70 18.39
N LYS A 81 12.52 -1.12 19.67
CA LYS A 81 11.29 -1.36 20.42
C LYS A 81 10.35 -0.15 20.45
N ASP A 82 10.90 1.02 20.68
CA ASP A 82 10.13 2.26 20.77
C ASP A 82 10.03 3.00 19.41
N GLN A 83 10.75 2.54 18.38
CA GLN A 83 10.70 3.15 17.05
C GLN A 83 9.34 2.93 16.41
N ARG A 84 8.69 4.02 15.99
CA ARG A 84 7.46 3.91 15.21
C ARG A 84 7.77 3.52 13.77
N PRO A 85 6.93 2.70 13.13
CA PRO A 85 7.11 2.34 11.74
C PRO A 85 6.82 3.53 10.80
N ILE A 86 7.23 3.40 9.55
CA ILE A 86 6.71 4.20 8.43
C ILE A 86 5.70 3.35 7.65
N ALA A 87 4.79 4.02 6.93
CA ALA A 87 3.85 3.39 5.99
C ALA A 87 4.00 4.05 4.62
N VAL A 88 4.56 3.34 3.64
CA VAL A 88 4.95 3.91 2.34
C VAL A 88 3.92 3.56 1.27
N MET A 89 3.38 4.57 0.60
CA MET A 89 2.45 4.40 -0.51
C MET A 89 3.20 4.09 -1.80
N ILE A 90 3.13 2.85 -2.27
CA ILE A 90 3.83 2.37 -3.48
C ILE A 90 2.84 2.21 -4.64
N ASP A 91 3.20 2.72 -5.82
CA ASP A 91 2.41 2.53 -7.03
C ASP A 91 2.46 1.07 -7.51
N ASN A 92 1.31 0.52 -7.88
CA ASN A 92 1.19 -0.87 -8.36
C ASN A 92 0.74 -0.96 -9.82
N GLU A 93 0.89 0.12 -10.59
CA GLU A 93 0.70 0.07 -12.05
C GLU A 93 1.89 -0.62 -12.73
N SER A 94 1.64 -1.22 -13.89
CA SER A 94 2.70 -1.85 -14.69
C SER A 94 3.84 -0.91 -15.04
N THR A 95 3.55 0.39 -15.23
CA THR A 95 4.56 1.43 -15.50
C THR A 95 5.48 1.68 -14.29
N ALA A 96 5.01 1.44 -13.08
CA ALA A 96 5.80 1.61 -11.85
C ALA A 96 6.85 0.50 -11.65
N LEU A 97 6.63 -0.66 -12.25
CA LEU A 97 7.51 -1.82 -12.08
C LEU A 97 8.93 -1.61 -12.66
N PRO A 98 9.98 -2.24 -12.08
CA PRO A 98 9.91 -3.06 -10.87
C PRO A 98 9.70 -2.23 -9.61
N HIS A 99 9.12 -2.84 -8.56
CA HIS A 99 9.10 -2.27 -7.23
C HIS A 99 10.49 -2.33 -6.60
N TYR A 100 10.79 -1.37 -5.72
CA TYR A 100 11.99 -1.33 -4.91
C TYR A 100 11.60 -1.25 -3.44
N GLY A 101 12.29 -2.02 -2.59
CA GLY A 101 12.12 -2.01 -1.14
C GLY A 101 10.83 -2.65 -0.62
N THR A 102 9.96 -3.20 -1.47
CA THR A 102 8.72 -3.85 -1.01
C THR A 102 8.97 -5.16 -0.27
N ALA A 103 10.12 -5.80 -0.50
CA ALA A 103 10.53 -7.00 0.23
C ALA A 103 11.03 -6.70 1.65
N ASP A 104 11.33 -5.43 1.95
CA ASP A 104 11.75 -4.99 3.29
C ASP A 104 10.55 -4.62 4.18
N ALA A 105 9.33 -4.73 3.65
CA ALA A 105 8.12 -4.42 4.38
C ALA A 105 7.72 -5.55 5.33
N ASP A 106 7.42 -5.18 6.58
CA ASP A 106 6.89 -6.09 7.60
C ASP A 106 5.43 -6.47 7.32
N VAL A 107 4.64 -5.49 6.86
CA VAL A 107 3.23 -5.66 6.49
C VAL A 107 2.95 -4.93 5.18
N VAL A 108 2.24 -5.59 4.26
CA VAL A 108 1.80 -4.98 3.00
C VAL A 108 0.29 -5.03 2.89
N TYR A 109 -0.32 -3.86 2.74
CA TYR A 109 -1.73 -3.72 2.37
C TYR A 109 -1.83 -3.47 0.88
N GLU A 110 -2.57 -4.30 0.16
CA GLU A 110 -2.97 -4.02 -1.21
C GLU A 110 -4.40 -3.48 -1.22
N LEU A 111 -4.57 -2.25 -1.68
CA LEU A 111 -5.84 -1.53 -1.61
C LEU A 111 -6.25 -1.00 -2.98
N MET A 112 -7.55 -1.04 -3.26
CA MET A 112 -8.09 -0.44 -4.48
C MET A 112 -7.80 1.06 -4.50
N ASN A 113 -7.04 1.52 -5.50
CA ASN A 113 -6.77 2.93 -5.72
C ASN A 113 -7.82 3.60 -6.61
N SER A 114 -8.26 2.89 -7.67
CA SER A 114 -9.25 3.40 -8.62
C SER A 114 -10.02 2.25 -9.25
N THR A 115 -11.33 2.43 -9.41
CA THR A 115 -12.18 1.53 -10.21
C THR A 115 -12.10 1.82 -11.71
N LEU A 116 -11.52 2.97 -12.08
CA LEU A 116 -11.20 3.36 -13.45
C LEU A 116 -9.80 2.84 -13.84
N ASN A 117 -9.40 3.04 -15.08
CA ASN A 117 -8.06 2.72 -15.59
C ASN A 117 -7.62 1.25 -15.31
N GLY A 118 -8.53 0.29 -15.49
CA GLY A 118 -8.21 -1.12 -15.32
C GLY A 118 -8.22 -1.61 -13.87
N ARG A 119 -8.82 -0.85 -12.93
CA ARG A 119 -8.95 -1.21 -11.52
C ARG A 119 -7.58 -1.34 -10.82
N ILE A 120 -6.81 -0.28 -10.92
CA ILE A 120 -5.46 -0.21 -10.35
C ILE A 120 -5.52 -0.28 -8.82
N THR A 121 -4.69 -1.12 -8.24
CA THR A 121 -4.42 -1.16 -6.81
C THR A 121 -3.21 -0.29 -6.46
N ARG A 122 -2.98 -0.11 -5.17
CA ARG A 122 -1.81 0.54 -4.60
C ARG A 122 -1.38 -0.21 -3.34
N LEU A 123 -0.08 -0.33 -3.14
CA LEU A 123 0.45 -0.94 -1.94
C LEU A 123 0.69 0.13 -0.88
N MET A 124 0.44 -0.23 0.38
CA MET A 124 0.93 0.48 1.55
C MET A 124 1.84 -0.47 2.32
N CYS A 125 3.14 -0.19 2.28
CA CYS A 125 4.18 -0.99 2.91
C CYS A 125 4.50 -0.41 4.28
N VAL A 126 4.25 -1.17 5.36
CA VAL A 126 4.61 -0.80 6.73
C VAL A 126 5.96 -1.39 7.05
N VAL A 127 6.90 -0.55 7.51
CA VAL A 127 8.30 -0.93 7.77
C VAL A 127 8.72 -0.42 9.15
N LYS A 128 9.17 -1.32 10.01
CA LYS A 128 9.68 -1.01 11.36
C LYS A 128 11.14 -0.57 11.32
N ASP A 129 12.00 -1.38 10.72
CA ASP A 129 13.44 -1.12 10.61
C ASP A 129 13.75 -0.29 9.34
N TRP A 130 13.18 0.91 9.28
CA TRP A 130 13.26 1.76 8.10
C TRP A 130 14.64 2.43 7.89
N GLU A 131 15.54 2.39 8.85
CA GLU A 131 16.91 2.89 8.68
C GLU A 131 17.73 2.05 7.69
N LYS A 132 17.34 0.78 7.50
CA LYS A 132 17.97 -0.13 6.53
C LYS A 132 17.53 0.08 5.10
N ILE A 133 16.52 0.90 4.85
CA ILE A 133 16.02 1.13 3.49
C ILE A 133 17.07 1.86 2.66
N GLU A 134 17.59 1.22 1.63
CA GLU A 134 18.45 1.83 0.63
C GLU A 134 17.63 2.58 -0.43
N GLN A 135 16.57 1.97 -0.92
CA GLN A 135 15.63 2.57 -1.87
C GLN A 135 14.25 1.91 -1.77
N MET A 136 13.17 2.71 -1.64
CA MET A 136 11.79 2.23 -1.62
C MET A 136 10.88 3.13 -2.48
N GLY A 137 10.09 2.53 -3.36
CA GLY A 137 9.17 3.25 -4.25
C GLY A 137 8.83 2.49 -5.54
N SER A 138 8.19 3.17 -6.49
CA SER A 138 7.88 4.62 -6.57
C SER A 138 6.74 5.03 -5.64
N ILE A 139 6.95 6.16 -4.95
CA ILE A 139 5.96 6.70 -3.99
C ILE A 139 4.84 7.40 -4.76
N ARG A 140 3.60 7.22 -4.28
CA ARG A 140 2.42 7.81 -4.90
C ARG A 140 1.43 8.37 -3.86
N SER A 141 0.37 8.94 -4.40
CA SER A 141 -0.68 9.60 -3.62
C SER A 141 -1.40 8.65 -2.67
N THR A 142 -1.71 9.12 -1.47
CA THR A 142 -2.55 8.41 -0.52
C THR A 142 -4.05 8.55 -0.81
N ARG A 143 -4.87 7.78 -0.11
CA ARG A 143 -6.34 7.81 -0.12
C ARG A 143 -6.84 7.82 1.33
N PRO A 144 -8.12 8.24 1.57
CA PRO A 144 -8.67 8.29 2.93
C PRO A 144 -8.53 6.99 3.73
N THR A 145 -8.65 5.84 3.06
CA THR A 145 -8.54 4.51 3.70
C THR A 145 -7.14 4.18 4.21
N ASN A 146 -6.09 4.74 3.60
CA ASN A 146 -4.71 4.47 4.02
C ASN A 146 -4.35 5.19 5.31
N ILE A 147 -4.96 6.35 5.59
CA ILE A 147 -4.62 7.20 6.73
C ILE A 147 -4.95 6.52 8.06
N PRO A 148 -6.19 6.02 8.31
CA PRO A 148 -6.47 5.27 9.53
C PRO A 148 -5.66 3.98 9.64
N LEU A 149 -5.46 3.23 8.53
CA LEU A 149 -4.63 2.02 8.54
C LEU A 149 -3.18 2.31 8.96
N ALA A 150 -2.57 3.39 8.46
CA ALA A 150 -1.25 3.80 8.94
C ALA A 150 -1.26 4.19 10.42
N SER A 151 -2.35 4.82 10.88
CA SER A 151 -2.51 5.27 12.26
C SER A 151 -2.70 4.12 13.25
N GLU A 152 -3.27 2.98 12.83
CA GLU A 152 -3.35 1.75 13.64
C GLU A 152 -1.97 1.25 14.09
N TRP A 153 -0.95 1.47 13.26
CA TRP A 153 0.45 1.18 13.57
C TRP A 153 1.19 2.34 14.24
N ASN A 154 0.51 3.48 14.46
CA ASN A 154 1.16 4.74 14.78
C ASN A 154 2.26 5.12 13.76
N ALA A 155 2.17 4.63 12.52
CA ALA A 155 3.15 4.83 11.48
C ALA A 155 3.14 6.25 10.94
N VAL A 156 4.30 6.71 10.42
CA VAL A 156 4.38 7.95 9.64
C VAL A 156 4.10 7.62 8.17
N LEU A 157 3.02 8.15 7.61
CA LEU A 157 2.59 7.88 6.25
C LEU A 157 3.46 8.65 5.24
N CYS A 158 4.18 7.93 4.39
CA CYS A 158 5.02 8.47 3.31
C CYS A 158 4.29 8.39 1.98
N HIS A 159 3.96 9.55 1.38
CA HIS A 159 3.15 9.61 0.16
C HIS A 159 3.52 10.81 -0.72
N ASP A 160 3.05 10.86 -1.96
CA ASP A 160 3.16 12.03 -2.84
C ASP A 160 1.75 12.51 -3.23
N GLY A 161 1.24 13.47 -2.48
CA GLY A 161 -0.08 14.08 -2.69
C GLY A 161 -1.26 13.14 -2.38
N GLY A 162 -2.40 13.54 -2.93
CA GLY A 162 -3.69 12.85 -2.81
C GLY A 162 -4.83 13.71 -3.35
N PRO A 163 -6.07 13.21 -3.34
CA PRO A 163 -7.22 14.02 -3.71
C PRO A 163 -7.47 15.12 -2.66
N PHE A 164 -8.03 16.25 -3.07
CA PHE A 164 -8.25 17.42 -2.21
C PHE A 164 -9.01 17.12 -0.90
N TYR A 165 -9.84 16.11 -0.88
CA TYR A 165 -10.64 15.75 0.30
C TYR A 165 -9.91 14.92 1.36
N ILE A 166 -8.61 14.64 1.20
CA ILE A 166 -7.82 13.98 2.25
C ILE A 166 -7.32 14.93 3.32
N ASP A 167 -7.32 16.24 3.07
CA ASP A 167 -6.72 17.23 3.97
C ASP A 167 -7.36 17.20 5.36
N ASP A 168 -8.67 16.98 5.45
CA ASP A 168 -9.37 16.81 6.72
C ASP A 168 -8.89 15.60 7.53
N TYR A 169 -8.49 14.52 6.86
CA TYR A 169 -7.93 13.33 7.50
C TYR A 169 -6.47 13.55 7.93
N LEU A 170 -5.67 14.18 7.08
CA LEU A 170 -4.26 14.46 7.35
C LEU A 170 -4.06 15.53 8.42
N SER A 171 -5.05 16.39 8.65
CA SER A 171 -5.02 17.43 9.70
C SER A 171 -5.27 16.89 11.11
N ARG A 172 -5.64 15.62 11.25
CA ARG A 172 -5.90 15.00 12.54
C ARG A 172 -4.62 14.79 13.32
N ASP A 173 -4.67 14.96 14.63
CA ASP A 173 -3.49 14.89 15.52
C ASP A 173 -2.80 13.51 15.49
N TYR A 174 -3.56 12.44 15.20
CA TYR A 174 -3.01 11.10 15.04
C TYR A 174 -2.32 10.86 13.69
N ALA A 175 -2.59 11.70 12.68
CA ALA A 175 -2.11 11.50 11.32
C ALA A 175 -0.73 12.17 11.12
N ALA A 176 0.35 11.41 11.31
CA ALA A 176 1.68 11.84 10.96
C ALA A 176 2.01 11.47 9.50
N HIS A 177 2.53 12.42 8.70
CA HIS A 177 2.81 12.12 7.30
C HIS A 177 3.91 13.00 6.70
N PHE A 178 4.56 12.47 5.65
CA PHE A 178 5.44 13.21 4.73
C PHE A 178 4.86 13.12 3.32
N SER A 179 4.75 14.24 2.62
CA SER A 179 4.16 14.31 1.29
C SER A 179 5.05 15.05 0.31
N GLY A 180 5.51 14.36 -0.75
CA GLY A 180 6.31 14.95 -1.82
C GLY A 180 7.69 15.47 -1.39
N THR A 181 8.27 14.90 -0.33
CA THR A 181 9.51 15.36 0.32
C THR A 181 10.71 14.46 0.06
N PHE A 182 10.51 13.39 -0.70
CA PHE A 182 11.53 12.38 -0.97
C PHE A 182 12.29 12.63 -2.27
N SER A 183 13.36 11.90 -2.45
CA SER A 183 14.26 12.05 -3.59
C SER A 183 13.63 11.64 -4.91
N ARG A 184 14.04 12.30 -6.00
CA ARG A 184 13.63 11.93 -7.37
C ARG A 184 14.76 11.15 -8.04
N VAL A 185 14.50 9.89 -8.33
CA VAL A 185 15.45 8.99 -9.00
C VAL A 185 15.23 9.07 -10.52
N ASN A 186 16.34 9.26 -11.27
CA ASN A 186 16.26 9.21 -12.72
C ASN A 186 16.20 7.76 -13.21
N ASN A 187 15.01 7.28 -13.47
CA ASN A 187 14.74 5.90 -13.92
C ASN A 187 14.17 5.83 -15.35
N GLY A 188 14.20 6.95 -16.09
CA GLY A 188 13.70 7.03 -17.47
C GLY A 188 12.17 7.07 -17.60
N LYS A 189 11.43 7.14 -16.48
CA LYS A 189 9.97 7.21 -16.45
C LYS A 189 9.49 8.64 -16.29
N SER A 190 8.18 8.86 -16.45
CA SER A 190 7.57 10.18 -16.17
C SER A 190 7.72 10.55 -14.69
N ARG A 191 7.69 11.86 -14.40
CA ARG A 191 7.96 12.43 -13.07
C ARG A 191 7.18 11.74 -11.94
N GLU A 192 5.97 11.33 -12.21
CA GLU A 192 5.09 10.68 -11.23
C GLU A 192 5.59 9.32 -10.73
N PHE A 193 6.49 8.66 -11.46
CA PHE A 193 7.10 7.37 -11.08
C PHE A 193 8.56 7.52 -10.62
N THR A 194 9.00 8.71 -10.24
CA THR A 194 10.41 8.97 -9.92
C THR A 194 10.67 9.27 -8.46
N GLU A 195 9.64 9.39 -7.60
CA GLU A 195 9.84 9.64 -6.18
C GLU A 195 10.09 8.35 -5.42
N TYR A 196 11.16 8.35 -4.64
CA TYR A 196 11.59 7.21 -3.83
C TYR A 196 12.12 7.71 -2.50
N ILE A 197 11.94 6.94 -1.43
CA ILE A 197 12.80 7.04 -0.26
C ILE A 197 14.15 6.48 -0.68
N VAL A 198 15.22 7.24 -0.44
CA VAL A 198 16.59 6.76 -0.53
C VAL A 198 17.30 7.00 0.79
N THR A 199 18.44 6.35 0.99
CA THR A 199 19.24 6.47 2.23
C THR A 199 19.39 7.92 2.68
N GLY A 200 18.99 8.19 3.93
CA GLY A 200 19.06 9.51 4.57
C GLY A 200 17.83 10.43 4.36
N ASP A 201 16.91 10.11 3.47
CA ASP A 201 15.71 10.93 3.25
C ASP A 201 14.80 10.95 4.48
N LEU A 202 14.62 9.82 5.15
CA LEU A 202 13.77 9.73 6.36
C LEU A 202 14.36 10.56 7.49
N ASP A 203 15.66 10.43 7.75
CA ASP A 203 16.36 11.25 8.74
C ASP A 203 16.18 12.74 8.50
N LYS A 204 16.34 13.18 7.26
CA LYS A 204 16.13 14.56 6.85
C LYS A 204 14.69 15.01 7.10
N ASN A 205 13.71 14.18 6.74
CA ASN A 205 12.30 14.49 6.91
C ASN A 205 11.93 14.57 8.40
N PHE A 206 12.33 13.59 9.21
CA PHE A 206 12.10 13.62 10.65
C PHE A 206 12.74 14.84 11.31
N LYS A 207 14.01 15.15 11.02
CA LYS A 207 14.74 16.32 11.56
C LYS A 207 14.08 17.65 11.20
N SER A 208 13.42 17.74 10.05
CA SER A 208 12.77 18.98 9.58
C SER A 208 11.29 19.07 9.98
N SER A 209 10.74 18.06 10.61
CA SER A 209 9.33 17.96 10.98
C SER A 209 9.09 18.08 12.48
N LYS A 210 7.82 18.08 12.88
CA LYS A 210 7.37 17.95 14.28
C LYS A 210 7.17 16.50 14.74
N TYR A 211 7.35 15.53 13.84
CA TYR A 211 7.04 14.14 14.12
C TYR A 211 8.19 13.43 14.83
N SER A 212 7.84 12.66 15.87
CA SER A 212 8.79 11.80 16.58
C SER A 212 9.11 10.56 15.78
N THR A 213 10.33 10.05 15.91
CA THR A 213 10.76 8.72 15.44
C THR A 213 10.27 7.59 16.36
N THR A 214 9.80 7.92 17.55
CA THR A 214 9.28 6.97 18.54
C THR A 214 7.75 7.03 18.62
N TYR A 215 7.14 5.97 19.11
CA TYR A 215 5.70 5.92 19.38
C TYR A 215 5.27 7.11 20.25
N ASN A 216 4.04 7.58 20.03
CA ASN A 216 3.45 8.71 20.75
C ASN A 216 2.13 8.29 21.42
N ASP A 217 1.45 9.24 22.04
CA ASP A 217 0.21 9.02 22.82
C ASP A 217 -0.95 8.42 22.00
N TYR A 218 -0.86 8.42 20.67
CA TYR A 218 -1.82 7.78 19.76
C TYR A 218 -1.48 6.33 19.43
N TYR A 219 -0.41 5.76 19.98
CA TYR A 219 -0.10 4.35 19.77
C TYR A 219 -1.08 3.46 20.55
N PRO A 220 -1.91 2.66 19.87
CA PRO A 220 -2.94 1.85 20.54
C PRO A 220 -2.38 0.57 21.18
N GLY A 221 -1.07 0.30 21.04
CA GLY A 221 -0.43 -0.97 21.37
C GLY A 221 -0.27 -1.87 20.14
N ALA A 222 0.20 -3.09 20.36
CA ALA A 222 0.39 -4.06 19.29
C ALA A 222 -0.94 -4.38 18.58
N HIS A 223 -0.95 -4.24 17.26
CA HIS A 223 -2.14 -4.48 16.44
C HIS A 223 -2.45 -5.98 16.31
N TYR A 224 -1.42 -6.82 16.20
CA TYR A 224 -1.56 -8.27 16.15
C TYR A 224 -1.33 -8.91 17.51
N GLN A 225 -2.03 -10.02 17.73
CA GLN A 225 -1.79 -10.95 18.82
C GLN A 225 -1.34 -12.26 18.20
N PHE A 226 -0.05 -12.56 18.33
CA PHE A 226 0.52 -13.78 17.80
C PHE A 226 0.29 -14.93 18.79
N ALA A 227 0.05 -16.13 18.26
CA ALA A 227 -0.05 -17.32 19.07
C ALA A 227 1.36 -17.79 19.50
N ASP A 228 1.48 -18.32 20.71
CA ASP A 228 2.74 -18.86 21.21
C ASP A 228 3.09 -20.19 20.52
N ASP A 229 2.06 -20.94 20.10
CA ASP A 229 2.19 -22.24 19.44
C ASP A 229 1.61 -22.19 18.03
N GLU A 230 2.01 -23.16 17.19
CA GLU A 230 1.42 -23.34 15.85
C GLU A 230 -0.07 -23.63 15.97
N VAL A 231 -0.89 -22.81 15.33
CA VAL A 231 -2.35 -22.95 15.28
C VAL A 231 -2.77 -23.78 14.06
N ASP A 232 -3.19 -25.03 14.30
CA ASP A 232 -3.79 -25.85 13.25
C ASP A 232 -5.21 -25.38 12.94
N LEU A 233 -5.32 -24.52 11.94
CA LEU A 233 -6.59 -23.94 11.50
C LEU A 233 -7.56 -25.00 10.93
N SER A 234 -7.07 -26.18 10.53
CA SER A 234 -7.92 -27.26 10.03
C SER A 234 -8.82 -27.85 11.12
N LYS A 235 -8.41 -27.73 12.38
CA LYS A 235 -9.17 -28.20 13.55
C LYS A 235 -10.16 -27.16 14.10
N SER A 236 -9.98 -25.89 13.78
CA SER A 236 -10.84 -24.81 14.28
C SER A 236 -12.03 -24.50 13.38
N TYR A 237 -12.03 -25.00 12.15
CA TYR A 237 -13.17 -24.90 11.25
C TYR A 237 -13.99 -26.20 11.37
N ASP A 238 -15.05 -26.16 12.14
CA ASP A 238 -16.12 -27.13 12.03
C ASP A 238 -16.78 -26.89 10.67
N ASN A 239 -16.52 -27.79 9.72
CA ASN A 239 -17.12 -27.78 8.39
C ASN A 239 -18.60 -28.20 8.43
N SER A 240 -19.36 -27.75 9.41
CA SER A 240 -20.80 -27.81 9.41
C SER A 240 -21.33 -26.76 8.42
N SER A 241 -21.01 -26.92 7.15
CA SER A 241 -21.74 -26.28 6.07
C SER A 241 -22.99 -27.11 5.82
N GLU A 242 -24.09 -26.72 6.38
CA GLU A 242 -25.40 -26.97 5.82
C GLU A 242 -25.74 -25.93 4.74
#